data_ddd7de464c5f83730ec520b72e97bb55
#
_entry.id   ddd7de464c5f83730ec520b72e97bb55
#
_cell.length_a   1.000
_cell.length_b   1.000
_cell.length_c   1.000
_cell.angle_alpha   90.00
_cell.angle_beta   90.00
_cell.angle_gamma   90.00
#
_symmetry.space_group_name_H-M   'P 1'
#
loop_
_entity.id
_entity.type
_entity.pdbx_description
1 polymer ?
#
loop_
_entity_poly.entity_id
_entity_poly.type
_entity_poly.pdbx_seq_one_letter_code
_entity_poly.pdbx_strand_id
1 'polypeptide(L)'
;MIVRKFSEAKAYEAPNHRGYKSFRVYGAEMGGSQTLVFGISHFLPGGGAGPDASPPEKIYYVLAGELTVIAGGKETVARAGDSVYIGPNESREIINRSNEVCTIAVAVAPVK
;
A
#
# COMPACT_ATOMS: atom_id res chain seq x y z
N MET A 1 -15.05 10.61 -17.02
CA MET A 1 -13.76 11.01 -16.45
C MET A 1 -14.00 11.57 -15.04
N ILE A 2 -13.19 11.17 -14.09
CA ILE A 2 -13.26 11.69 -12.72
C ILE A 2 -11.89 12.25 -12.38
N VAL A 3 -11.86 13.49 -11.86
CA VAL A 3 -10.64 14.06 -11.28
C VAL A 3 -10.91 14.28 -9.81
N ARG A 4 -10.11 13.64 -8.96
CA ARG A 4 -10.29 13.72 -7.50
C ARG A 4 -9.07 14.36 -6.88
N LYS A 5 -9.29 15.43 -6.11
CA LYS A 5 -8.21 16.07 -5.37
C LYS A 5 -7.81 15.19 -4.20
N PHE A 6 -6.54 15.19 -3.80
CA PHE A 6 -6.12 14.38 -2.66
C PHE A 6 -6.85 14.75 -1.38
N SER A 7 -7.23 16.03 -1.23
CA SER A 7 -8.03 16.48 -0.09
C SER A 7 -9.40 15.80 0.02
N GLU A 8 -9.87 15.18 -1.07
CA GLU A 8 -11.12 14.43 -1.09
C GLU A 8 -10.93 12.95 -0.76
N ALA A 9 -9.69 12.48 -0.67
CA ALA A 9 -9.39 11.11 -0.31
C ALA A 9 -9.81 10.86 1.14
N LYS A 10 -10.26 9.64 1.42
CA LYS A 10 -10.81 9.29 2.73
C LYS A 10 -9.81 8.42 3.51
N ALA A 11 -9.47 8.87 4.71
CA ALA A 11 -8.65 8.07 5.61
C ALA A 11 -9.39 6.79 6.00
N TYR A 12 -8.68 5.68 6.06
CA TYR A 12 -9.25 4.42 6.52
C TYR A 12 -8.24 3.66 7.37
N GLU A 13 -8.75 2.73 8.17
CA GLU A 13 -7.92 1.86 8.99
C GLU A 13 -7.69 0.55 8.24
N ALA A 14 -6.42 0.13 8.18
CA ALA A 14 -6.02 -1.11 7.53
C ALA A 14 -5.64 -2.12 8.61
N PRO A 15 -6.15 -3.36 8.54
CA PRO A 15 -5.81 -4.37 9.53
C PRO A 15 -4.32 -4.71 9.46
N ASN A 16 -3.75 -5.05 10.62
CA ASN A 16 -2.37 -5.49 10.76
C ASN A 16 -1.35 -4.48 10.21
N HIS A 17 -1.66 -3.20 10.37
CA HIS A 17 -0.77 -2.08 10.04
C HIS A 17 -0.39 -1.34 11.31
N ARG A 18 0.78 -0.68 11.29
CA ARG A 18 1.30 0.10 12.41
C ARG A 18 2.08 1.30 11.90
N GLY A 19 2.06 2.40 12.66
CA GLY A 19 2.83 3.61 12.32
C GLY A 19 2.52 4.12 10.92
N TYR A 20 1.25 4.24 10.58
CA TYR A 20 0.83 4.51 9.20
C TYR A 20 -0.34 5.48 9.15
N LYS A 21 -0.58 5.97 7.93
CA LYS A 21 -1.80 6.68 7.57
C LYS A 21 -2.16 6.27 6.15
N SER A 22 -3.37 5.75 5.95
CA SER A 22 -3.83 5.29 4.64
C SER A 22 -5.05 6.07 4.19
N PHE A 23 -5.10 6.37 2.88
CA PHE A 23 -6.18 7.12 2.27
C PHE A 23 -6.70 6.38 1.04
N ARG A 24 -8.01 6.23 0.94
CA ARG A 24 -8.68 5.64 -0.22
C ARG A 24 -9.00 6.74 -1.21
N VAL A 25 -8.59 6.55 -2.46
CA VAL A 25 -8.82 7.53 -3.53
C VAL A 25 -9.94 7.06 -4.45
N TYR A 26 -9.90 5.81 -4.90
CA TYR A 26 -10.93 5.21 -5.74
C TYR A 26 -11.25 3.81 -5.25
N GLY A 27 -12.49 3.38 -5.53
CA GLY A 27 -12.94 2.04 -5.20
C GLY A 27 -13.59 1.95 -3.84
N ALA A 28 -14.10 0.78 -3.48
CA ALA A 28 -14.83 0.56 -2.23
C ALA A 28 -15.86 1.69 -1.99
N GLU A 29 -15.88 2.27 -0.79
CA GLU A 29 -16.82 3.34 -0.44
C GLU A 29 -16.59 4.65 -1.19
N MET A 30 -15.44 4.81 -1.83
CA MET A 30 -15.14 6.02 -2.61
C MET A 30 -15.76 6.01 -4.00
N GLY A 31 -16.09 4.83 -4.52
CA GLY A 31 -16.59 4.69 -5.88
C GLY A 31 -15.52 5.01 -6.92
N GLY A 32 -15.96 5.31 -8.13
CA GLY A 32 -15.10 5.72 -9.25
C GLY A 32 -14.47 4.59 -10.03
N SER A 33 -14.27 3.44 -9.44
CA SER A 33 -13.75 2.24 -10.10
C SER A 33 -14.61 1.04 -9.70
N GLN A 34 -14.85 0.17 -10.66
CA GLN A 34 -15.62 -1.05 -10.42
C GLN A 34 -14.73 -2.27 -10.12
N THR A 35 -13.48 -2.23 -10.53
CA THR A 35 -12.59 -3.38 -10.45
C THR A 35 -11.30 -3.11 -9.68
N LEU A 36 -10.99 -1.85 -9.40
CA LEU A 36 -9.75 -1.49 -8.74
C LEU A 36 -10.04 -0.69 -7.48
N VAL A 37 -9.23 -0.95 -6.46
CA VAL A 37 -9.13 -0.10 -5.28
C VAL A 37 -7.77 0.57 -5.32
N PHE A 38 -7.75 1.89 -5.21
CA PHE A 38 -6.51 2.66 -5.29
C PHE A 38 -6.42 3.59 -4.09
N GLY A 39 -5.25 3.61 -3.47
CA GLY A 39 -5.02 4.45 -2.31
C GLY A 39 -3.58 4.88 -2.18
N ILE A 40 -3.35 5.73 -1.20
CA ILE A 40 -2.02 6.22 -0.82
C ILE A 40 -1.82 5.88 0.64
N SER A 41 -0.65 5.35 0.97
CA SER A 41 -0.28 5.07 2.35
C SER A 41 1.04 5.74 2.68
N HIS A 42 1.10 6.27 3.90
CA HIS A 42 2.31 6.85 4.47
C HIS A 42 2.72 5.97 5.65
N PHE A 43 4.00 5.63 5.72
CA PHE A 43 4.55 4.88 6.86
C PHE A 43 5.59 5.73 7.56
N LEU A 44 5.41 5.91 8.86
CA LEU A 44 6.40 6.55 9.72
C LEU A 44 7.63 5.64 9.87
N PRO A 45 8.77 6.18 10.28
CA PRO A 45 9.91 5.32 10.64
C PRO A 45 9.48 4.23 11.63
N GLY A 46 9.80 2.99 11.30
CA GLY A 46 9.37 1.81 12.07
C GLY A 46 7.96 1.32 11.76
N GLY A 47 7.19 2.07 10.99
CA GLY A 47 5.85 1.65 10.59
C GLY A 47 5.85 0.61 9.49
N GLY A 48 4.74 -0.08 9.33
CA GLY A 48 4.64 -1.11 8.31
C GLY A 48 3.33 -1.89 8.38
N ALA A 49 3.33 -3.04 7.74
CA ALA A 49 2.17 -3.91 7.67
C ALA A 49 2.61 -5.37 7.61
N GLY A 50 1.79 -6.24 8.19
CA GLY A 50 2.03 -7.68 8.16
C GLY A 50 2.93 -8.18 9.28
N PRO A 51 3.40 -9.44 9.13
CA PRO A 51 3.20 -10.30 7.97
C PRO A 51 1.76 -10.79 7.85
N ASP A 52 1.27 -10.85 6.63
CA ASP A 52 -0.01 -11.49 6.34
C ASP A 52 -0.10 -11.84 4.85
N ALA A 53 -1.15 -12.59 4.51
CA ALA A 53 -1.48 -12.94 3.14
C ALA A 53 -2.96 -12.66 2.94
N SER A 54 -3.31 -12.14 1.78
CA SER A 54 -4.70 -11.85 1.45
C SER A 54 -5.03 -12.31 0.03
N PRO A 55 -6.32 -12.62 -0.27
CA PRO A 55 -6.69 -13.13 -1.58
C PRO A 55 -6.38 -12.21 -2.75
N PRO A 56 -6.60 -10.88 -2.70
CA PRO A 56 -6.35 -10.05 -3.87
C PRO A 56 -4.86 -9.83 -4.12
N GLU A 57 -4.51 -9.77 -5.41
CA GLU A 57 -3.20 -9.28 -5.81
C GLU A 57 -3.11 -7.77 -5.59
N LYS A 58 -1.91 -7.26 -5.46
CA LYS A 58 -1.69 -5.83 -5.25
C LYS A 58 -0.35 -5.38 -5.81
N ILE A 59 -0.29 -4.10 -6.11
CA ILE A 59 0.95 -3.44 -6.55
C ILE A 59 1.18 -2.26 -5.62
N TYR A 60 2.42 -2.14 -5.13
CA TYR A 60 2.91 -0.96 -4.43
C TYR A 60 3.83 -0.18 -5.36
N TYR A 61 3.73 1.12 -5.37
CA TYR A 61 4.67 1.99 -6.05
C TYR A 61 5.21 3.01 -5.05
N VAL A 62 6.51 3.04 -4.86
CA VAL A 62 7.12 3.95 -3.89
C VAL A 62 7.21 5.34 -4.50
N LEU A 63 6.53 6.30 -3.88
CA LEU A 63 6.51 7.70 -4.33
C LEU A 63 7.62 8.51 -3.66
N ALA A 64 7.91 8.21 -2.38
CA ALA A 64 8.92 8.92 -1.61
C ALA A 64 9.44 8.02 -0.51
N GLY A 65 10.71 8.16 -0.18
CA GLY A 65 11.35 7.37 0.87
C GLY A 65 11.71 5.97 0.39
N GLU A 66 11.77 5.03 1.33
CA GLU A 66 12.08 3.64 1.02
C GLU A 66 11.26 2.70 1.90
N LEU A 67 11.04 1.50 1.39
CA LEU A 67 10.25 0.47 2.06
C LEU A 67 11.00 -0.86 1.94
N THR A 68 11.19 -1.56 3.04
CA THR A 68 11.70 -2.93 3.01
C THR A 68 10.54 -3.89 2.86
N VAL A 69 10.61 -4.77 1.86
CA VAL A 69 9.59 -5.76 1.57
C VAL A 69 10.16 -7.14 1.86
N ILE A 70 9.45 -7.92 2.65
CA ILE A 70 9.88 -9.28 3.05
C ILE A 70 8.82 -10.25 2.55
N ALA A 71 9.21 -11.09 1.60
CA ALA A 71 8.33 -12.10 1.03
C ALA A 71 9.16 -13.27 0.55
N GLY A 72 8.66 -14.49 0.73
CA GLY A 72 9.34 -15.70 0.31
C GLY A 72 10.72 -15.88 0.97
N GLY A 73 10.88 -15.43 2.21
CA GLY A 73 12.15 -15.50 2.92
C GLY A 73 13.21 -14.53 2.43
N LYS A 74 12.84 -13.57 1.59
CA LYS A 74 13.76 -12.62 0.97
C LYS A 74 13.38 -11.20 1.35
N GLU A 75 14.38 -10.39 1.69
CA GLU A 75 14.20 -8.97 1.94
C GLU A 75 14.69 -8.15 0.75
N THR A 76 13.92 -7.16 0.34
CA THR A 76 14.29 -6.25 -0.73
C THR A 76 13.90 -4.84 -0.33
N VAL A 77 14.78 -3.88 -0.57
CA VAL A 77 14.49 -2.47 -0.33
C VAL A 77 13.99 -1.85 -1.62
N ALA A 78 12.79 -1.30 -1.60
CA ALA A 78 12.21 -0.55 -2.71
C ALA A 78 12.33 0.93 -2.39
N ARG A 79 12.82 1.71 -3.33
CA ARG A 79 13.03 3.16 -3.20
C ARG A 79 12.10 3.89 -4.14
N ALA A 80 12.05 5.22 -4.03
CA ALA A 80 11.21 6.05 -4.90
C ALA A 80 11.39 5.67 -6.37
N GLY A 81 10.30 5.39 -7.07
CA GLY A 81 10.31 4.93 -8.45
C GLY A 81 10.27 3.40 -8.61
N ASP A 82 10.52 2.66 -7.53
CA ASP A 82 10.44 1.20 -7.58
C ASP A 82 9.01 0.71 -7.32
N SER A 83 8.68 -0.43 -7.90
CA SER A 83 7.38 -1.07 -7.69
C SER A 83 7.55 -2.48 -7.14
N VAL A 84 6.51 -2.93 -6.43
CA VAL A 84 6.46 -4.27 -5.84
C VAL A 84 5.13 -4.90 -6.21
N TYR A 85 5.18 -6.11 -6.76
CA TYR A 85 3.97 -6.90 -7.01
C TYR A 85 3.87 -8.00 -5.98
N ILE A 86 2.71 -8.10 -5.34
CA ILE A 86 2.38 -9.19 -4.41
C ILE A 86 1.21 -9.97 -5.01
N GLY A 87 1.43 -11.25 -5.24
CA GLY A 87 0.43 -12.13 -5.84
C GLY A 87 -0.69 -12.51 -4.88
N PRO A 88 -1.76 -13.16 -5.42
CA PRO A 88 -2.86 -13.63 -4.59
C PRO A 88 -2.35 -14.59 -3.51
N ASN A 89 -2.79 -14.36 -2.28
CA ASN A 89 -2.46 -15.20 -1.11
C ASN A 89 -0.97 -15.31 -0.81
N GLU A 90 -0.16 -14.41 -1.35
CA GLU A 90 1.27 -14.35 -1.05
C GLU A 90 1.49 -13.65 0.27
N SER A 91 2.20 -14.32 1.20
CA SER A 91 2.55 -13.73 2.48
C SER A 91 3.63 -12.68 2.30
N ARG A 92 3.42 -11.51 2.90
CA ARG A 92 4.40 -10.43 2.86
C ARG A 92 4.37 -9.62 4.14
N GLU A 93 5.52 -9.02 4.44
CA GLU A 93 5.64 -7.96 5.42
C GLU A 93 6.31 -6.77 4.76
N ILE A 94 5.86 -5.57 5.11
CA ILE A 94 6.51 -4.32 4.68
C ILE A 94 6.84 -3.51 5.93
N ILE A 95 7.99 -2.86 5.90
CA ILE A 95 8.43 -2.06 7.04
C ILE A 95 9.31 -0.90 6.57
N ASN A 96 9.06 0.28 7.11
CA ASN A 96 9.91 1.44 6.89
C ASN A 96 11.02 1.44 7.92
N ARG A 97 12.21 0.98 7.52
CA ARG A 97 13.39 0.94 8.40
C ARG A 97 14.23 2.21 8.33
N SER A 98 13.82 3.19 7.51
CA SER A 98 14.52 4.47 7.40
C SER A 98 14.07 5.42 8.50
N ASN A 99 14.66 6.59 8.51
CA ASN A 99 14.29 7.65 9.45
C ASN A 99 13.46 8.75 8.80
N GLU A 100 12.88 8.47 7.63
CA GLU A 100 11.99 9.40 6.92
C GLU A 100 10.66 8.71 6.62
N VAL A 101 9.62 9.49 6.38
CA VAL A 101 8.32 8.94 6.00
C VAL A 101 8.43 8.30 4.63
N CYS A 102 7.86 7.11 4.49
CA CYS A 102 7.71 6.43 3.20
C CYS A 102 6.30 6.60 2.70
N THR A 103 6.14 7.03 1.46
CA THR A 103 4.83 7.18 0.81
C THR A 103 4.74 6.24 -0.37
N ILE A 104 3.67 5.46 -0.41
CA ILE A 104 3.42 4.51 -1.50
C ILE A 104 2.03 4.70 -2.08
N ALA A 105 1.90 4.41 -3.36
CA ALA A 105 0.61 4.20 -4.01
C ALA A 105 0.31 2.71 -3.97
N VAL A 106 -0.93 2.35 -3.70
CA VAL A 106 -1.38 0.96 -3.58
C VAL A 106 -2.54 0.73 -4.53
N ALA A 107 -2.37 -0.21 -5.45
CA ALA A 107 -3.45 -0.67 -6.32
C ALA A 107 -3.80 -2.10 -5.94
N VAL A 108 -5.07 -2.35 -5.69
CA VAL A 108 -5.57 -3.68 -5.30
C VAL A 108 -6.71 -4.06 -6.24
N ALA A 109 -6.68 -5.28 -6.74
CA ALA A 109 -7.78 -5.85 -7.50
C ALA A 109 -8.57 -6.78 -6.58
N PRO A 110 -9.71 -6.34 -6.03
CA PRO A 110 -10.48 -7.18 -5.11
C PRO A 110 -10.95 -8.46 -5.78
N VAL A 111 -10.93 -9.54 -5.03
CA VAL A 111 -11.47 -10.83 -5.48
C VAL A 111 -12.99 -10.75 -5.41
N LYS A 112 -13.64 -11.18 -6.49
CA LYS A 112 -15.10 -11.22 -6.56
C LYS A 112 -15.67 -12.49 -5.94
#